data_ac12bfce438c9ef7d55c4579acadf1f3
#
_entry.id   ac12bfce438c9ef7d55c4579acadf1f3
#
_cell.length_a   1.000
_cell.length_b   1.000
_cell.length_c   1.000
_cell.angle_alpha   90.00
_cell.angle_beta   90.00
_cell.angle_gamma   90.00
#
_symmetry.space_group_name_H-M   'P 1'
#
loop_
_entity.id
_entity.type
_entity.pdbx_description
1 polymer ?
#
loop_
_entity_poly.entity_id
_entity_poly.type
_entity_poly.pdbx_seq_one_letter_code
_entity_poly.pdbx_strand_id
1 'polypeptide(L)'
;MAYLRGELGAGKTTLAQGFLRACGIDGPVRSPTYMVLQVYPLERQTVVHLDLYRLRGPEELEPLGLTEWAFPGCLWLIEWPQRGAGSLPPADLVVDLTLTAAGHEAQLSAGSALGRAWLRRLGEGPAAHCS
;
A
#
# COMPACT_ATOMS: atom_id res chain seq x y z
N MET A 1 -0.36 7.76 2.62
CA MET A 1 -1.17 6.76 1.88
C MET A 1 -0.41 6.31 0.66
N ALA A 2 -0.19 5.02 0.54
CA ALA A 2 0.53 4.44 -0.58
C ALA A 2 -0.37 3.48 -1.35
N TYR A 3 -0.40 3.61 -2.67
CA TYR A 3 -1.14 2.72 -3.56
C TYR A 3 -0.17 1.74 -4.21
N LEU A 4 -0.53 0.46 -4.21
CA LEU A 4 0.21 -0.59 -4.91
C LEU A 4 -0.62 -1.08 -6.09
N ARG A 5 -0.13 -0.85 -7.30
CA ARG A 5 -0.79 -1.27 -8.53
C ARG A 5 0.05 -2.30 -9.26
N GLY A 6 -0.58 -3.16 -10.03
CA GLY A 6 0.08 -4.17 -10.84
C GLY A 6 -0.81 -5.38 -11.07
N GLU A 7 -0.47 -6.16 -12.07
CA GLU A 7 -1.18 -7.39 -12.38
C GLU A 7 -1.01 -8.42 -11.27
N LEU A 8 -1.87 -9.45 -11.27
CA LEU A 8 -1.70 -10.59 -10.39
C LEU A 8 -0.34 -11.24 -10.65
N GLY A 9 0.37 -11.57 -9.59
CA GLY A 9 1.70 -12.15 -9.70
C GLY A 9 2.82 -11.13 -9.88
N ALA A 10 2.51 -9.82 -9.91
CA ALA A 10 3.54 -8.78 -10.06
C ALA A 10 4.37 -8.54 -8.80
N GLY A 11 4.00 -9.17 -7.67
CA GLY A 11 4.78 -9.05 -6.43
C GLY A 11 4.21 -8.06 -5.41
N LYS A 12 2.97 -7.60 -5.57
CA LYS A 12 2.35 -6.66 -4.65
C LYS A 12 2.31 -7.18 -3.21
N THR A 13 1.92 -8.44 -3.03
CA THR A 13 1.84 -9.06 -1.71
C THR A 13 3.21 -9.14 -1.05
N THR A 14 4.23 -9.53 -1.82
CA THR A 14 5.61 -9.62 -1.33
C THR A 14 6.12 -8.25 -0.91
N LEU A 15 5.84 -7.22 -1.71
CA LEU A 15 6.23 -5.86 -1.38
C LEU A 15 5.50 -5.36 -0.13
N ALA A 16 4.21 -5.64 -0.02
CA ALA A 16 3.42 -5.26 1.14
C ALA A 16 3.95 -5.93 2.41
N GLN A 17 4.28 -7.22 2.34
CA GLN A 17 4.87 -7.94 3.47
C GLN A 17 6.20 -7.33 3.90
N GLY A 18 7.06 -7.01 2.93
CA GLY A 18 8.35 -6.39 3.23
C GLY A 18 8.18 -5.02 3.88
N PHE A 19 7.23 -4.24 3.40
CA PHE A 19 6.90 -2.94 3.97
C PHE A 19 6.41 -3.07 5.42
N LEU A 20 5.49 -4.00 5.68
CA LEU A 20 4.94 -4.20 7.02
C LEU A 20 6.02 -4.65 8.01
N ARG A 21 6.92 -5.53 7.57
CA ARG A 21 8.05 -5.95 8.40
C ARG A 21 9.00 -4.79 8.69
N ALA A 22 9.23 -3.92 7.72
CA ALA A 22 10.05 -2.73 7.92
C ALA A 22 9.42 -1.77 8.93
N CYS A 23 8.09 -1.77 9.05
CA CYS A 23 7.37 -0.99 10.05
C CYS A 23 7.42 -1.61 11.45
N GLY A 24 7.97 -2.81 11.59
CA GLY A 24 8.12 -3.45 12.90
C GLY A 24 7.08 -4.52 13.19
N ILE A 25 6.33 -4.97 12.19
CA ILE A 25 5.35 -6.04 12.37
C ILE A 25 6.08 -7.38 12.36
N ASP A 26 6.07 -8.04 13.51
CA ASP A 26 6.65 -9.38 13.67
C ASP A 26 5.57 -10.42 13.46
N GLY A 27 5.95 -11.53 12.85
CA GLY A 27 5.05 -12.64 12.65
C GLY A 27 4.55 -12.74 11.21
N PRO A 28 3.67 -13.71 10.92
CA PRO A 28 3.17 -13.92 9.58
C PRO A 28 2.28 -12.78 9.14
N VAL A 29 2.70 -12.09 8.09
CA VAL A 29 1.89 -11.07 7.43
C VAL A 29 1.17 -11.75 6.28
N ARG A 30 -0.15 -11.71 6.31
CA ARG A 30 -0.96 -12.31 5.25
C ARG A 30 -1.65 -11.20 4.46
N SER A 31 -1.72 -11.42 3.14
CA SER A 31 -2.63 -10.61 2.33
C SER A 31 -4.06 -10.85 2.82
N PRO A 32 -4.88 -9.80 2.95
CA PRO A 32 -6.28 -9.98 3.36
C PRO A 32 -7.09 -10.64 2.24
N THR A 33 -7.13 -12.00 2.26
CA THR A 33 -7.79 -12.75 1.18
C THR A 33 -9.31 -12.80 1.32
N TYR A 34 -9.79 -12.79 2.55
CA TYR A 34 -11.24 -12.78 2.82
C TYR A 34 -11.69 -11.49 3.49
N MET A 35 -10.77 -10.83 4.19
CA MET A 35 -11.02 -9.53 4.78
C MET A 35 -10.24 -8.51 3.97
N VAL A 36 -10.95 -7.58 3.35
CA VAL A 36 -10.31 -6.52 2.57
C VAL A 36 -9.49 -5.55 3.42
N LEU A 37 -9.65 -5.58 4.72
CA LEU A 37 -9.02 -4.63 5.64
C LEU A 37 -8.30 -5.36 6.76
N GLN A 38 -7.01 -5.02 6.98
CA GLN A 38 -6.26 -5.43 8.16
C GLN A 38 -5.61 -4.22 8.80
N VAL A 39 -5.67 -4.16 10.13
CA VAL A 39 -5.13 -3.05 10.90
C VAL A 39 -4.01 -3.58 11.80
N TYR A 40 -2.87 -2.93 11.75
CA TYR A 40 -1.69 -3.27 12.56
C TYR A 40 -1.37 -2.09 13.47
N PRO A 41 -1.85 -2.10 14.73
CA PRO A 41 -1.49 -1.05 15.68
C PRO A 41 -0.06 -1.24 16.14
N LEU A 42 0.76 -0.22 15.97
CA LEU A 42 2.14 -0.19 16.42
C LEU A 42 2.31 0.90 17.47
N GLU A 43 3.44 0.89 18.14
CA GLU A 43 3.70 1.82 19.25
C GLU A 43 3.60 3.28 18.83
N ARG A 44 4.11 3.63 17.64
CA ARG A 44 4.17 5.01 17.17
C ARG A 44 3.24 5.33 16.02
N GLN A 45 2.65 4.32 15.40
CA GLN A 45 1.80 4.51 14.23
C GLN A 45 0.87 3.32 14.10
N THR A 46 -0.18 3.51 13.34
CA THR A 46 -1.08 2.42 12.94
C THR A 46 -0.96 2.24 11.44
N VAL A 47 -0.82 1.00 11.00
CA VAL A 47 -0.77 0.68 9.57
C VAL A 47 -2.07 0.01 9.18
N VAL A 48 -2.70 0.55 8.14
CA VAL A 48 -3.92 -0.02 7.57
C VAL A 48 -3.59 -0.63 6.22
N HIS A 49 -3.76 -1.93 6.10
CA HIS A 49 -3.54 -2.66 4.85
C HIS A 49 -4.89 -3.01 4.24
N LEU A 50 -5.13 -2.53 3.05
CA LEU A 50 -6.38 -2.67 2.35
C LEU A 50 -6.12 -3.34 1.01
N ASP A 51 -6.86 -4.41 0.71
CA ASP A 51 -6.78 -5.09 -0.58
C ASP A 51 -8.17 -5.05 -1.22
N LEU A 52 -8.28 -4.34 -2.33
CA LEU A 52 -9.55 -4.12 -3.01
C LEU A 52 -9.78 -5.04 -4.20
N TYR A 53 -8.96 -6.08 -4.35
CA TYR A 53 -9.06 -6.98 -5.51
C TYR A 53 -10.46 -7.57 -5.68
N ARG A 54 -11.12 -7.93 -4.58
CA ARG A 54 -12.45 -8.54 -4.61
C ARG A 54 -13.60 -7.55 -4.47
N LEU A 55 -13.29 -6.26 -4.43
CA LEU A 55 -14.30 -5.23 -4.34
C LEU A 55 -15.10 -5.18 -5.65
N ARG A 56 -16.42 -5.22 -5.53
CA ARG A 56 -17.31 -5.17 -6.69
C ARG A 56 -17.57 -3.76 -7.17
N GLY A 57 -17.51 -2.79 -6.26
CA GLY A 57 -17.71 -1.40 -6.58
C GLY A 57 -17.31 -0.51 -5.40
N PRO A 58 -17.11 0.80 -5.62
CA PRO A 58 -16.69 1.71 -4.56
C PRO A 58 -17.65 1.80 -3.39
N GLU A 59 -18.92 1.48 -3.61
CA GLU A 59 -19.94 1.51 -2.57
C GLU A 59 -19.69 0.50 -1.45
N GLU A 60 -18.91 -0.55 -1.71
CA GLU A 60 -18.55 -1.54 -0.70
C GLU A 60 -17.51 -1.02 0.29
N LEU A 61 -16.90 0.13 0.02
CA LEU A 61 -15.93 0.73 0.94
C LEU A 61 -16.60 1.34 2.17
N GLU A 62 -17.81 1.84 2.04
CA GLU A 62 -18.50 2.51 3.14
C GLU A 62 -18.67 1.62 4.37
N PRO A 63 -19.12 0.35 4.24
CA PRO A 63 -19.26 -0.52 5.40
C PRO A 63 -17.97 -0.85 6.12
N LEU A 64 -16.81 -0.61 5.50
CA LEU A 64 -15.52 -0.90 6.12
C LEU A 64 -15.13 0.12 7.19
N GLY A 65 -15.83 1.25 7.26
CA GLY A 65 -15.57 2.26 8.29
C GLY A 65 -14.21 2.93 8.16
N LEU A 66 -13.76 3.17 6.93
CA LEU A 66 -12.40 3.69 6.68
C LEU A 66 -12.15 5.05 7.32
N THR A 67 -13.19 5.85 7.52
CA THR A 67 -13.05 7.18 8.13
C THR A 67 -12.54 7.11 9.57
N GLU A 68 -12.76 5.99 10.26
CA GLU A 68 -12.25 5.79 11.62
C GLU A 68 -10.72 5.77 11.66
N TRP A 69 -10.09 5.43 10.55
CA TRP A 69 -8.64 5.30 10.44
C TRP A 69 -8.00 6.50 9.74
N ALA A 70 -8.78 7.54 9.43
CA ALA A 70 -8.29 8.72 8.75
C ALA A 70 -7.79 9.77 9.77
N PHE A 71 -6.77 9.41 10.55
CA PHE A 71 -6.18 10.29 11.54
C PHE A 71 -4.66 10.37 11.37
N PRO A 72 -4.02 11.42 11.89
CA PRO A 72 -2.56 11.52 11.85
C PRO A 72 -1.91 10.33 12.56
N GLY A 73 -0.84 9.81 11.99
CA GLY A 73 -0.18 8.62 12.51
C GLY A 73 -0.72 7.33 11.95
N CYS A 74 -1.71 7.39 11.08
CA CYS A 74 -2.23 6.23 10.37
C CYS A 74 -1.61 6.16 8.98
N LEU A 75 -0.91 5.08 8.69
CA LEU A 75 -0.26 4.85 7.41
C LEU A 75 -1.07 3.82 6.63
N TRP A 76 -1.46 4.18 5.42
CA TRP A 76 -2.30 3.34 4.58
C TRP A 76 -1.51 2.70 3.46
N LEU A 77 -1.71 1.40 3.28
CA LEU A 77 -1.15 0.63 2.18
C LEU A 77 -2.32 -0.03 1.45
N ILE A 78 -2.59 0.40 0.22
CA ILE A 78 -3.76 -0.04 -0.53
C ILE A 78 -3.34 -0.76 -1.80
N GLU A 79 -3.75 -2.04 -1.92
CA GLU A 79 -3.60 -2.82 -3.14
C GLU A 79 -4.87 -2.72 -3.97
N TRP A 80 -4.73 -2.69 -5.28
CA TRP A 80 -5.83 -2.55 -6.25
C TRP A 80 -6.65 -1.28 -6.03
N PRO A 81 -6.01 -0.11 -5.91
CA PRO A 81 -6.74 1.12 -5.60
C PRO A 81 -7.75 1.52 -6.68
N GLN A 82 -7.54 1.09 -7.92
CA GLN A 82 -8.45 1.39 -9.02
C GLN A 82 -9.85 0.82 -8.80
N ARG A 83 -10.00 -0.22 -7.97
CA ARG A 83 -11.31 -0.78 -7.63
C ARG A 83 -12.13 0.15 -6.73
N GLY A 84 -11.47 1.05 -6.03
CA GLY A 84 -12.13 2.04 -5.18
C GLY A 84 -12.07 3.45 -5.75
N ALA A 85 -11.80 3.60 -7.04
CA ALA A 85 -11.66 4.89 -7.69
C ALA A 85 -12.87 5.78 -7.46
N GLY A 86 -12.63 7.03 -7.07
CA GLY A 86 -13.66 7.98 -6.74
C GLY A 86 -14.10 7.98 -5.27
N SER A 87 -13.75 6.93 -4.51
CA SER A 87 -14.10 6.82 -3.08
C SER A 87 -12.88 6.79 -2.17
N LEU A 88 -11.69 6.78 -2.74
CA LEU A 88 -10.44 6.81 -1.99
C LEU A 88 -9.81 8.20 -2.06
N PRO A 89 -9.15 8.66 -0.97
CA PRO A 89 -8.34 9.88 -1.04
C PRO A 89 -7.18 9.71 -2.02
N PRO A 90 -6.62 10.82 -2.53
CA PRO A 90 -5.43 10.74 -3.38
C PRO A 90 -4.24 10.13 -2.63
N ALA A 91 -3.45 9.32 -3.33
CA ALA A 91 -2.26 8.73 -2.73
C ALA A 91 -1.13 9.75 -2.61
N ASP A 92 -0.32 9.60 -1.57
CA ASP A 92 0.95 10.32 -1.45
C ASP A 92 2.01 9.67 -2.32
N LEU A 93 1.96 8.35 -2.44
CA LEU A 93 2.91 7.58 -3.23
C LEU A 93 2.16 6.49 -4.00
N VAL A 94 2.49 6.32 -5.27
CA VAL A 94 1.97 5.25 -6.10
C VAL A 94 3.14 4.37 -6.54
N VAL A 95 3.01 3.07 -6.29
CA VAL A 95 3.98 2.07 -6.71
C VAL A 95 3.35 1.20 -7.78
N ASP A 96 3.88 1.27 -8.99
CA ASP A 96 3.46 0.43 -10.11
C ASP A 96 4.43 -0.73 -10.26
N LEU A 97 3.94 -1.94 -10.07
CA LEU A 97 4.74 -3.16 -10.19
C LEU A 97 4.45 -3.85 -11.51
N THR A 98 5.51 -4.22 -12.21
CA THR A 98 5.43 -4.90 -13.49
C THR A 98 6.32 -6.13 -13.47
N LEU A 99 5.83 -7.23 -14.00
CA LEU A 99 6.64 -8.43 -14.23
C LEU A 99 7.22 -8.34 -15.64
N THR A 100 8.56 -8.35 -15.73
CA THR A 100 9.27 -8.29 -17.00
C THR A 100 10.06 -9.58 -17.20
N ALA A 101 10.65 -9.73 -18.38
CA ALA A 101 11.52 -10.88 -18.66
C ALA A 101 12.75 -10.93 -17.76
N ALA A 102 13.17 -9.78 -17.23
CA ALA A 102 14.31 -9.66 -16.32
C ALA A 102 13.91 -9.82 -14.84
N GLY A 103 12.61 -9.92 -14.52
CA GLY A 103 12.11 -10.05 -13.17
C GLY A 103 11.06 -8.99 -12.86
N HIS A 104 10.99 -8.60 -11.59
CA HIS A 104 10.02 -7.59 -11.14
C HIS A 104 10.61 -6.18 -11.28
N GLU A 105 9.79 -5.24 -11.71
CA GLU A 105 10.17 -3.85 -11.83
C GLU A 105 9.16 -2.98 -11.09
N ALA A 106 9.63 -2.00 -10.32
CA ALA A 106 8.78 -1.08 -9.60
C ALA A 106 9.04 0.35 -10.09
N GLN A 107 7.96 1.06 -10.39
CA GLN A 107 8.02 2.46 -10.74
C GLN A 107 7.26 3.25 -9.67
N LEU A 108 7.94 4.22 -9.06
CA LEU A 108 7.37 5.01 -7.97
C LEU A 108 7.05 6.41 -8.45
N SER A 109 5.89 6.90 -8.06
CA SER A 109 5.42 8.24 -8.41
C SER A 109 4.87 8.92 -7.17
N ALA A 110 5.19 10.20 -6.98
CA ALA A 110 4.66 10.98 -5.88
C ALA A 110 3.37 11.68 -6.30
N GLY A 111 2.37 11.60 -5.43
CA GLY A 111 1.09 12.29 -5.62
C GLY A 111 0.93 13.53 -4.72
N SER A 112 1.90 13.79 -3.84
CA SER A 112 1.85 14.91 -2.89
C SER A 112 3.25 15.33 -2.50
N ALA A 113 3.34 16.43 -1.72
CA ALA A 113 4.61 16.87 -1.16
C ALA A 113 5.21 15.80 -0.22
N LEU A 114 4.36 15.11 0.54
CA LEU A 114 4.81 14.03 1.43
C LEU A 114 5.39 12.87 0.60
N GLY A 115 4.72 12.49 -0.48
CA GLY A 115 5.22 11.46 -1.37
C GLY A 115 6.55 11.84 -2.01
N ARG A 116 6.72 13.11 -2.40
CA ARG A 116 7.99 13.60 -2.92
C ARG A 116 9.10 13.51 -1.88
N ALA A 117 8.78 13.80 -0.61
CA ALA A 117 9.74 13.67 0.47
C ALA A 117 10.15 12.21 0.67
N TRP A 118 9.21 11.28 0.60
CA TRP A 118 9.51 9.85 0.68
C TRP A 118 10.42 9.40 -0.44
N LEU A 119 10.16 9.85 -1.68
CA LEU A 119 11.01 9.49 -2.81
C LEU A 119 12.44 10.01 -2.65
N ARG A 120 12.60 11.22 -2.12
CA ARG A 120 13.93 11.77 -1.85
C ARG A 120 14.68 10.91 -0.84
N ARG A 121 14.02 10.47 0.23
CA ARG A 121 14.64 9.61 1.23
C ARG A 121 15.05 8.25 0.65
N LEU A 122 14.23 7.68 -0.22
CA LEU A 122 14.56 6.42 -0.89
C LEU A 122 15.80 6.59 -1.80
N GLY A 123 15.89 7.73 -2.50
CA GLY A 123 17.04 8.03 -3.33
C GLY A 123 18.32 8.29 -2.55
N GLU A 124 18.22 8.73 -1.30
CA GLU A 124 19.37 8.97 -0.41
C GLU A 124 19.78 7.72 0.35
N GLY A 125 18.93 6.70 0.40
CA GLY A 125 19.19 5.48 1.12
C GLY A 125 20.22 4.60 0.43
N PRO A 126 20.98 3.78 1.19
CA PRO A 126 22.03 2.94 0.62
C PRO A 126 21.54 1.80 -0.26
N ALA A 127 20.26 1.52 -0.30
CA ALA A 127 19.69 0.44 -1.10
C ALA A 127 18.25 0.74 -1.49
N ALA A 128 18.08 1.69 -2.40
CA ALA A 128 16.78 1.98 -2.98
C ALA A 128 16.46 0.97 -4.08
N HIS A 129 16.57 -0.32 -3.77
CA HIS A 129 16.25 -1.38 -4.73
C HIS A 129 14.83 -1.85 -4.51
N CYS A 130 13.96 -1.48 -5.42
CA CYS A 130 12.63 -2.03 -5.55
C CYS A 130 12.66 -3.08 -6.64
N SER A 131 13.32 -4.17 -6.40
CA SER A 131 13.34 -5.28 -7.34
C SER A 131 12.42 -6.39 -6.88
#